data_6f80741fddd57582411ce1dfd243faa4
#
_entry.id   6f80741fddd57582411ce1dfd243faa4
#
_cell.length_a   1.000
_cell.length_b   1.000
_cell.length_c   1.000
_cell.angle_alpha   90.00
_cell.angle_beta   90.00
_cell.angle_gamma   90.00
#
_symmetry.space_group_name_H-M   'P 1'
#
loop_
_entity.id
_entity.type
_entity.pdbx_description
1 polymer ?
#
loop_
_entity_poly.entity_id
_entity_poly.type
_entity_poly.pdbx_seq_one_letter_code
_entity_poly.pdbx_strand_id
1 'polypeptide(L)'
;MCLWEGSFADVAPEVDLVILAQVESHKGNSIDVQVKQTLLGKNYLDTQRIWLQAKDYCRPPVDDFPDGSSWVLALRKIREIPDGGFDSGTPNVSYGRVDDYALSNCGGYWLSFTGDEDASRVGMSESGVVTGNLINAPRWAREPDMTPVFLEVVSSYLMGLTSRAALLEASQRNPEVRDLMLDTRAFLRGDPETDP
;
A
#
# COMPACT_ATOMS: atom_id res chain seq x y z
N MET A 1 20.53 -3.39 -5.32
CA MET A 1 20.02 -3.76 -3.98
C MET A 1 19.56 -2.46 -3.33
N CYS A 2 18.29 -2.33 -2.96
CA CYS A 2 17.81 -1.14 -2.26
C CYS A 2 17.97 -1.31 -0.75
N LEU A 3 18.24 -0.21 -0.06
CA LEU A 3 18.24 -0.17 1.40
C LEU A 3 16.78 -0.05 1.89
N TRP A 4 16.51 -0.63 3.05
CA TRP A 4 15.22 -0.45 3.71
C TRP A 4 15.04 1.01 4.16
N GLU A 5 13.99 1.66 3.67
CA GLU A 5 13.71 3.07 3.91
C GLU A 5 12.76 3.29 5.11
N GLY A 6 12.12 2.22 5.58
CA GLY A 6 11.24 2.27 6.74
C GLY A 6 9.86 1.66 6.50
N SER A 7 9.04 1.66 7.54
CA SER A 7 7.63 1.24 7.48
C SER A 7 6.79 2.26 6.72
N PHE A 8 5.51 1.96 6.47
CA PHE A 8 4.59 2.89 5.81
C PHE A 8 4.52 4.25 6.52
N ALA A 9 4.48 4.25 7.86
CA ALA A 9 4.48 5.48 8.65
C ALA A 9 5.77 6.31 8.50
N ASP A 10 6.88 5.69 8.10
CA ASP A 10 8.15 6.40 7.85
C ASP A 10 8.19 6.98 6.44
N VAL A 11 7.74 6.21 5.44
CA VAL A 11 7.92 6.57 4.02
C VAL A 11 6.76 7.38 3.44
N ALA A 12 5.52 7.14 3.89
CA ALA A 12 4.35 7.77 3.32
C ALA A 12 4.31 9.31 3.43
N PRO A 13 4.81 9.95 4.50
CA PRO A 13 4.89 11.41 4.56
C PRO A 13 5.89 12.04 3.56
N GLU A 14 6.83 11.25 3.04
CA GLU A 14 7.94 11.70 2.19
C GLU A 14 7.69 11.47 0.69
N VAL A 15 6.53 10.90 0.32
CA VAL A 15 6.20 10.61 -1.08
C VAL A 15 5.39 11.72 -1.72
N ASP A 16 5.24 11.66 -3.06
CA ASP A 16 4.51 12.66 -3.83
C ASP A 16 2.99 12.49 -3.73
N LEU A 17 2.50 11.24 -3.52
CA LEU A 17 1.08 10.92 -3.53
C LEU A 17 0.79 9.67 -2.68
N VAL A 18 -0.23 9.72 -1.84
CA VAL A 18 -0.81 8.55 -1.19
C VAL A 18 -2.28 8.45 -1.55
N ILE A 19 -2.68 7.28 -2.06
CA ILE A 19 -4.06 7.01 -2.49
C ILE A 19 -4.58 5.70 -1.91
N LEU A 20 -5.89 5.64 -1.64
CA LEU A 20 -6.64 4.40 -1.61
C LEU A 20 -7.12 4.13 -3.04
N ALA A 21 -6.81 2.96 -3.57
CA ALA A 21 -7.14 2.62 -4.94
C ALA A 21 -7.42 1.12 -5.12
N GLN A 22 -8.24 0.79 -6.11
CA GLN A 22 -8.56 -0.57 -6.53
C GLN A 22 -7.86 -0.86 -7.84
N VAL A 23 -7.23 -2.03 -7.95
CA VAL A 23 -6.59 -2.49 -9.18
C VAL A 23 -7.67 -2.88 -10.19
N GLU A 24 -7.66 -2.21 -11.36
CA GLU A 24 -8.59 -2.50 -12.45
C GLU A 24 -8.00 -3.49 -13.46
N SER A 25 -6.73 -3.35 -13.78
CA SER A 25 -6.08 -4.18 -14.79
C SER A 25 -4.56 -4.10 -14.75
N HIS A 26 -3.93 -5.12 -15.32
CA HIS A 26 -2.49 -5.16 -15.55
C HIS A 26 -2.15 -4.81 -17.01
N LYS A 27 -1.04 -4.10 -17.21
CA LYS A 27 -0.52 -3.81 -18.55
C LYS A 27 1.01 -3.83 -18.57
N GLY A 28 1.56 -4.94 -19.01
CA GLY A 28 2.99 -5.19 -18.93
C GLY A 28 3.46 -5.20 -17.48
N ASN A 29 4.38 -4.33 -17.12
CA ASN A 29 4.85 -4.15 -15.75
C ASN A 29 4.20 -2.96 -15.04
N SER A 30 2.99 -2.62 -15.38
CA SER A 30 2.20 -1.58 -14.71
C SER A 30 0.80 -2.07 -14.34
N ILE A 31 0.21 -1.43 -13.36
CA ILE A 31 -1.20 -1.57 -13.00
C ILE A 31 -1.94 -0.28 -13.29
N ASP A 32 -3.16 -0.39 -13.79
CA ASP A 32 -4.11 0.70 -13.84
C ASP A 32 -5.04 0.56 -12.62
N VAL A 33 -5.15 1.60 -11.82
CA VAL A 33 -5.94 1.59 -10.59
C VAL A 33 -7.00 2.69 -10.63
N GLN A 34 -8.20 2.35 -10.14
CA GLN A 34 -9.23 3.34 -9.86
C GLN A 34 -8.96 4.00 -8.51
N VAL A 35 -8.78 5.31 -8.50
CA VAL A 35 -8.56 6.06 -7.27
C VAL A 35 -9.88 6.26 -6.56
N LYS A 36 -9.98 5.74 -5.34
CA LYS A 36 -11.16 5.89 -4.47
C LYS A 36 -11.03 7.10 -3.56
N GLN A 37 -9.83 7.33 -3.04
CA GLN A 37 -9.55 8.45 -2.14
C GLN A 37 -8.09 8.89 -2.26
N THR A 38 -7.85 10.21 -2.22
CA THR A 38 -6.52 10.79 -2.06
C THR A 38 -6.28 11.10 -0.59
N LEU A 39 -5.25 10.47 0.01
CA LEU A 39 -4.91 10.60 1.43
C LEU A 39 -3.81 11.64 1.66
N LEU A 40 -2.87 11.78 0.71
CA LEU A 40 -1.80 12.78 0.73
C LEU A 40 -1.47 13.21 -0.70
N GLY A 41 -1.07 14.46 -0.87
CA GLY A 41 -0.71 15.01 -2.17
C GLY A 41 -1.92 15.52 -2.97
N LYS A 42 -1.75 15.63 -4.29
CA LYS A 42 -2.80 16.10 -5.20
C LYS A 42 -2.98 15.11 -6.34
N ASN A 43 -4.18 14.64 -6.51
CA ASN A 43 -4.58 13.83 -7.65
C ASN A 43 -5.87 14.40 -8.26
N TYR A 44 -5.92 14.45 -9.59
CA TYR A 44 -7.05 14.99 -10.36
C TYR A 44 -7.64 13.94 -11.30
N LEU A 45 -7.11 12.72 -11.26
CA LEU A 45 -7.48 11.64 -12.18
C LEU A 45 -8.25 10.55 -11.40
N ASP A 46 -9.33 10.05 -11.97
CA ASP A 46 -10.08 8.92 -11.42
C ASP A 46 -9.32 7.60 -11.60
N THR A 47 -8.51 7.49 -12.64
CA THR A 47 -7.67 6.32 -12.90
C THR A 47 -6.19 6.74 -12.96
N GLN A 48 -5.33 5.99 -12.28
CA GLN A 48 -3.91 6.23 -12.23
C GLN A 48 -3.13 5.00 -12.70
N ARG A 49 -2.13 5.19 -13.58
CA ARG A 49 -1.16 4.15 -13.91
C ARG A 49 0.01 4.18 -12.96
N ILE A 50 0.38 3.00 -12.45
CA ILE A 50 1.48 2.84 -11.52
C ILE A 50 2.48 1.85 -12.11
N TRP A 51 3.74 2.29 -12.23
CA TRP A 51 4.82 1.49 -12.77
C TRP A 51 5.49 0.66 -11.68
N LEU A 52 5.59 -0.63 -11.94
CA LEU A 52 6.14 -1.65 -11.06
C LEU A 52 7.47 -2.19 -11.62
N GLN A 53 7.89 -3.37 -11.17
CA GLN A 53 9.18 -3.95 -11.51
C GLN A 53 9.39 -4.06 -13.03
N ALA A 54 10.48 -3.45 -13.53
CA ALA A 54 10.97 -3.65 -14.88
C ALA A 54 12.13 -4.67 -14.87
N LYS A 55 13.38 -4.18 -14.82
CA LYS A 55 14.59 -5.01 -14.73
C LYS A 55 15.28 -4.90 -13.37
N ASP A 56 14.82 -3.98 -12.53
CA ASP A 56 15.34 -3.75 -11.19
C ASP A 56 14.45 -4.39 -10.12
N TYR A 57 15.03 -4.71 -8.96
CA TYR A 57 14.32 -5.23 -7.80
C TYR A 57 13.87 -4.14 -6.81
N CYS A 58 13.98 -2.88 -7.20
CA CYS A 58 13.58 -1.76 -6.34
C CYS A 58 12.08 -1.42 -6.46
N ARG A 59 11.37 -2.10 -7.34
CA ARG A 59 9.92 -2.05 -7.48
C ARG A 59 9.33 -3.44 -7.30
N PRO A 60 8.12 -3.57 -6.73
CA PRO A 60 7.48 -4.87 -6.55
C PRO A 60 7.03 -5.46 -7.89
N PRO A 61 6.92 -6.79 -7.99
CA PRO A 61 6.35 -7.45 -9.17
C PRO A 61 4.86 -7.13 -9.32
N VAL A 62 4.37 -7.15 -10.54
CA VAL A 62 2.97 -6.84 -10.86
C VAL A 62 1.99 -7.85 -10.23
N ASP A 63 2.42 -9.09 -10.08
CA ASP A 63 1.61 -10.19 -9.54
C ASP A 63 1.27 -10.02 -8.04
N ASP A 64 1.99 -9.14 -7.34
CA ASP A 64 1.67 -8.82 -5.94
C ASP A 64 0.37 -8.01 -5.79
N PHE A 65 -0.18 -7.49 -6.89
CA PHE A 65 -1.36 -6.62 -6.93
C PHE A 65 -2.47 -7.20 -7.82
N PRO A 66 -3.20 -8.23 -7.39
CA PRO A 66 -4.24 -8.87 -8.20
C PRO A 66 -5.36 -7.92 -8.62
N ASP A 67 -5.95 -8.17 -9.81
CA ASP A 67 -7.12 -7.44 -10.28
C ASP A 67 -8.25 -7.48 -9.24
N GLY A 68 -8.90 -6.34 -9.02
CA GLY A 68 -9.97 -6.17 -8.04
C GLY A 68 -9.50 -6.00 -6.60
N SER A 69 -8.21 -6.17 -6.30
CA SER A 69 -7.67 -5.92 -4.95
C SER A 69 -7.55 -4.43 -4.65
N SER A 70 -7.68 -4.07 -3.37
CA SER A 70 -7.66 -2.69 -2.90
C SER A 70 -6.49 -2.41 -1.98
N TRP A 71 -5.85 -1.27 -2.19
CA TRP A 71 -4.57 -0.94 -1.56
C TRP A 71 -4.49 0.54 -1.19
N VAL A 72 -3.83 0.83 -0.09
CA VAL A 72 -3.27 2.15 0.18
C VAL A 72 -1.85 2.17 -0.38
N LEU A 73 -1.59 3.03 -1.35
CA LEU A 73 -0.35 3.09 -2.11
C LEU A 73 0.36 4.42 -1.87
N ALA A 74 1.62 4.36 -1.41
CA ALA A 74 2.50 5.50 -1.25
C ALA A 74 3.43 5.60 -2.48
N LEU A 75 3.19 6.59 -3.33
CA LEU A 75 3.69 6.68 -4.69
C LEU A 75 4.72 7.79 -4.85
N ARG A 76 5.82 7.48 -5.53
CA ARG A 76 6.83 8.46 -5.93
C ARG A 76 6.73 8.76 -7.42
N LYS A 77 6.87 10.02 -7.78
CA LYS A 77 7.02 10.42 -9.18
C LYS A 77 8.35 9.93 -9.74
N ILE A 78 8.29 9.46 -10.98
CA ILE A 78 9.48 9.16 -11.76
C ILE A 78 10.12 10.48 -12.16
N ARG A 79 11.29 10.78 -11.60
CA ARG A 79 12.02 12.03 -11.88
C ARG A 79 12.98 11.88 -13.06
N GLU A 80 13.50 10.68 -13.23
CA GLU A 80 14.49 10.35 -14.23
C GLU A 80 14.29 8.93 -14.75
N ILE A 81 14.52 8.72 -16.03
CA ILE A 81 14.44 7.41 -16.67
C ILE A 81 15.87 6.96 -16.91
N PRO A 82 16.30 5.80 -16.36
CA PRO A 82 17.64 5.28 -16.59
C PRO A 82 17.85 4.90 -18.05
N ASP A 83 19.12 4.92 -18.50
CA ASP A 83 19.50 4.46 -19.81
C ASP A 83 19.01 3.02 -20.04
N GLY A 84 18.36 2.79 -21.18
CA GLY A 84 17.75 1.49 -21.49
C GLY A 84 16.46 1.19 -20.68
N GLY A 85 15.84 2.18 -20.07
CA GLY A 85 14.55 2.05 -19.36
C GLY A 85 13.38 1.59 -20.22
N PHE A 86 13.56 1.57 -21.54
CA PHE A 86 12.69 0.89 -22.49
C PHE A 86 13.46 -0.21 -23.21
N ASP A 87 12.91 -1.42 -23.24
CA ASP A 87 13.49 -2.56 -23.96
C ASP A 87 12.53 -3.00 -25.07
N SER A 88 12.93 -2.77 -26.31
CA SER A 88 12.15 -3.18 -27.49
C SER A 88 12.06 -4.71 -27.66
N GLY A 89 12.95 -5.47 -27.02
CA GLY A 89 12.94 -6.95 -27.01
C GLY A 89 11.90 -7.55 -26.02
N THR A 90 11.41 -6.77 -25.10
CA THR A 90 10.37 -7.15 -24.13
C THR A 90 9.20 -6.16 -24.24
N PRO A 91 8.28 -6.38 -25.22
CA PRO A 91 7.14 -5.50 -25.39
C PRO A 91 6.33 -5.37 -24.10
N ASN A 92 5.83 -4.17 -23.86
CA ASN A 92 5.03 -3.79 -22.67
C ASN A 92 5.82 -3.72 -21.34
N VAL A 93 7.14 -3.83 -21.35
CA VAL A 93 7.95 -3.57 -20.15
C VAL A 93 8.60 -2.19 -20.31
N SER A 94 8.38 -1.30 -19.35
CA SER A 94 8.90 0.06 -19.36
C SER A 94 9.21 0.53 -17.94
N TYR A 95 10.15 1.46 -17.82
CA TYR A 95 10.41 2.16 -16.56
C TYR A 95 9.33 3.18 -16.20
N GLY A 96 8.48 3.55 -17.15
CA GLY A 96 7.51 4.63 -17.07
C GLY A 96 8.01 5.91 -17.72
N ARG A 97 7.30 6.99 -17.55
CA ARG A 97 7.65 8.32 -18.06
C ARG A 97 7.99 9.24 -16.90
N VAL A 98 8.72 10.31 -17.18
CA VAL A 98 8.88 11.40 -16.21
C VAL A 98 7.50 11.92 -15.82
N ASP A 99 7.31 12.20 -14.55
CA ASP A 99 6.05 12.58 -13.89
C ASP A 99 4.99 11.47 -13.73
N ASP A 100 5.17 10.29 -14.32
CA ASP A 100 4.38 9.12 -13.94
C ASP A 100 4.70 8.68 -12.50
N TYR A 101 3.86 7.83 -11.93
CA TYR A 101 4.04 7.29 -10.60
C TYR A 101 4.62 5.87 -10.62
N ALA A 102 5.49 5.59 -9.67
CA ALA A 102 6.04 4.26 -9.42
C ALA A 102 5.90 3.90 -7.94
N LEU A 103 5.84 2.57 -7.68
CA LEU A 103 5.83 2.02 -6.34
C LEU A 103 7.21 1.44 -6.02
N SER A 104 7.72 1.73 -4.82
CA SER A 104 9.02 1.23 -4.36
C SER A 104 8.87 -0.05 -3.55
N ASN A 105 9.81 -0.98 -3.69
CA ASN A 105 9.95 -2.19 -2.87
C ASN A 105 11.02 -2.03 -1.76
N CYS A 106 11.49 -0.81 -1.53
CA CYS A 106 12.56 -0.54 -0.57
C CYS A 106 12.04 -0.16 0.82
N GLY A 107 10.75 -0.31 1.09
CA GLY A 107 10.09 0.01 2.36
C GLY A 107 8.63 -0.41 2.37
N GLY A 108 7.90 0.01 3.38
CA GLY A 108 6.47 -0.21 3.52
C GLY A 108 5.64 0.74 2.66
N TYR A 109 5.76 0.68 1.35
CA TYR A 109 5.10 1.61 0.43
C TYR A 109 3.64 1.27 0.11
N TRP A 110 3.13 0.14 0.58
CA TRP A 110 1.73 -0.25 0.38
C TRP A 110 1.17 -0.98 1.58
N LEU A 111 -0.14 -0.85 1.77
CA LEU A 111 -0.93 -1.57 2.75
C LEU A 111 -2.13 -2.18 2.04
N SER A 112 -2.48 -3.42 2.37
CA SER A 112 -3.74 -4.00 1.88
C SER A 112 -4.92 -3.31 2.53
N PHE A 113 -6.01 -3.15 1.79
CA PHE A 113 -7.24 -2.58 2.30
C PHE A 113 -8.37 -3.60 2.22
N THR A 114 -9.14 -3.70 3.30
CA THR A 114 -10.35 -4.52 3.38
C THR A 114 -11.47 -3.65 3.94
N GLY A 115 -12.56 -3.51 3.21
CA GLY A 115 -13.72 -2.70 3.60
C GLY A 115 -14.54 -2.26 2.40
N ASP A 116 -15.58 -1.46 2.66
CA ASP A 116 -16.39 -0.85 1.62
C ASP A 116 -15.75 0.45 1.16
N GLU A 117 -15.27 0.46 -0.08
CA GLU A 117 -14.57 1.61 -0.69
C GLU A 117 -15.52 2.80 -0.95
N ASP A 118 -16.82 2.53 -1.08
CA ASP A 118 -17.84 3.55 -1.32
C ASP A 118 -18.41 4.16 -0.03
N ALA A 119 -18.21 3.54 1.13
CA ALA A 119 -18.74 4.01 2.42
C ALA A 119 -18.20 5.40 2.79
N SER A 120 -16.99 5.75 2.38
CA SER A 120 -16.39 7.07 2.61
C SER A 120 -17.13 8.23 1.92
N ARG A 121 -17.96 7.93 0.89
CA ARG A 121 -18.75 8.95 0.16
C ARG A 121 -20.05 9.33 0.87
N VAL A 122 -20.54 8.54 1.81
CA VAL A 122 -21.88 8.70 2.42
C VAL A 122 -21.82 9.16 3.89
N GLY A 123 -20.62 9.42 4.44
CA GLY A 123 -20.49 9.86 5.84
C GLY A 123 -20.86 8.79 6.86
N MET A 124 -20.94 7.53 6.46
CA MET A 124 -21.17 6.40 7.37
C MET A 124 -19.82 5.79 7.77
N SER A 125 -19.66 5.61 9.05
CA SER A 125 -18.46 5.22 9.78
C SER A 125 -18.07 3.73 9.59
N GLU A 126 -18.17 3.17 8.39
CA GLU A 126 -17.60 1.85 8.11
C GLU A 126 -16.34 2.01 7.28
N SER A 127 -15.34 2.56 7.96
CA SER A 127 -13.99 2.63 7.44
C SER A 127 -13.41 1.23 7.36
N GLY A 128 -12.85 0.92 6.20
CA GLY A 128 -12.12 -0.32 6.04
C GLY A 128 -10.85 -0.34 6.88
N VAL A 129 -10.31 -1.53 7.01
CA VAL A 129 -9.09 -1.81 7.76
C VAL A 129 -7.92 -1.93 6.78
N VAL A 130 -6.80 -1.32 7.14
CA VAL A 130 -5.53 -1.47 6.42
C VAL A 130 -4.58 -2.37 7.20
N THR A 131 -3.88 -3.25 6.48
CA THR A 131 -2.89 -4.17 7.03
C THR A 131 -1.63 -4.18 6.18
N GLY A 132 -0.49 -4.38 6.82
CA GLY A 132 0.80 -4.47 6.17
C GLY A 132 1.90 -3.93 7.06
N ASN A 133 2.98 -3.50 6.44
CA ASN A 133 4.14 -2.96 7.13
C ASN A 133 3.90 -1.49 7.55
N LEU A 134 2.94 -1.29 8.45
CA LEU A 134 2.49 0.04 8.84
C LEU A 134 3.49 0.75 9.75
N ILE A 135 3.97 0.07 10.82
CA ILE A 135 4.87 0.63 11.82
C ILE A 135 5.87 -0.44 12.28
N ASN A 136 7.15 -0.06 12.39
CA ASN A 136 8.20 -0.83 13.12
C ASN A 136 8.42 -2.29 12.69
N ALA A 137 8.15 -2.66 11.44
CA ALA A 137 8.59 -3.96 10.96
C ALA A 137 10.07 -3.89 10.58
N PRO A 138 11.00 -4.47 11.37
CA PRO A 138 12.38 -4.56 10.95
C PRO A 138 12.47 -5.47 9.73
N ARG A 139 13.32 -5.09 8.76
CA ARG A 139 13.53 -5.80 7.49
C ARG A 139 13.77 -7.31 7.65
N TRP A 140 14.33 -7.72 8.78
CA TRP A 140 14.66 -9.11 9.11
C TRP A 140 13.60 -9.83 9.93
N ALA A 141 12.49 -9.18 10.26
CA ALA A 141 11.37 -9.87 10.90
C ALA A 141 10.83 -10.90 9.91
N ARG A 142 10.77 -12.15 10.35
CA ARG A 142 10.25 -13.27 9.54
C ARG A 142 8.76 -13.09 9.21
N GLU A 143 8.06 -12.36 10.06
CA GLU A 143 6.67 -11.95 9.88
C GLU A 143 6.67 -10.41 9.96
N PRO A 144 6.31 -9.70 8.87
CA PRO A 144 6.08 -8.27 8.99
C PRO A 144 5.03 -8.04 10.06
N ASP A 145 5.28 -7.08 10.96
CA ASP A 145 4.25 -6.69 11.92
C ASP A 145 3.04 -6.17 11.16
N MET A 146 2.12 -7.08 10.88
CA MET A 146 0.82 -6.73 10.35
C MET A 146 0.09 -6.00 11.49
N THR A 147 -0.04 -4.70 11.35
CA THR A 147 -0.72 -3.87 12.34
C THR A 147 -2.00 -3.37 11.70
N PRO A 148 -3.12 -4.15 11.77
CA PRO A 148 -4.37 -3.71 11.21
C PRO A 148 -4.88 -2.49 11.99
N VAL A 149 -5.19 -1.41 11.26
CA VAL A 149 -5.81 -0.19 11.80
C VAL A 149 -6.88 0.32 10.85
N PHE A 150 -7.82 1.10 11.35
CA PHE A 150 -8.80 1.76 10.50
C PHE A 150 -8.14 2.80 9.59
N LEU A 151 -8.62 2.90 8.37
CA LEU A 151 -8.11 3.82 7.36
C LEU A 151 -8.12 5.28 7.83
N GLU A 152 -9.13 5.70 8.60
CA GLU A 152 -9.22 7.07 9.13
C GLU A 152 -8.07 7.41 10.07
N VAL A 153 -7.55 6.44 10.82
CA VAL A 153 -6.41 6.66 11.71
C VAL A 153 -5.15 6.91 10.88
N VAL A 154 -4.96 6.15 9.81
CA VAL A 154 -3.86 6.36 8.85
C VAL A 154 -4.01 7.70 8.13
N SER A 155 -5.22 8.02 7.66
CA SER A 155 -5.51 9.31 7.02
C SER A 155 -5.23 10.48 7.96
N SER A 156 -5.68 10.40 9.21
CA SER A 156 -5.42 11.41 10.23
C SER A 156 -3.92 11.58 10.52
N TYR A 157 -3.17 10.49 10.51
CA TYR A 157 -1.71 10.54 10.64
C TYR A 157 -1.05 11.27 9.47
N LEU A 158 -1.43 10.95 8.23
CA LEU A 158 -0.89 11.60 7.03
C LEU A 158 -1.23 13.09 6.97
N MET A 159 -2.38 13.49 7.51
CA MET A 159 -2.78 14.90 7.65
C MET A 159 -2.09 15.62 8.82
N GLY A 160 -1.28 14.94 9.62
CA GLY A 160 -0.64 15.51 10.81
C GLY A 160 -1.59 15.75 11.99
N LEU A 161 -2.79 15.15 11.96
CA LEU A 161 -3.81 15.30 13.01
C LEU A 161 -3.61 14.32 14.17
N THR A 162 -2.83 13.26 13.96
CA THR A 162 -2.48 12.29 14.98
C THR A 162 -0.99 11.94 14.95
N SER A 163 -0.47 11.44 16.06
CA SER A 163 0.94 11.07 16.17
C SER A 163 1.19 9.61 15.76
N ARG A 164 2.46 9.29 15.46
CA ARG A 164 2.89 7.91 15.23
C ARG A 164 2.60 6.99 16.44
N ALA A 165 2.73 7.52 17.67
CA ALA A 165 2.41 6.78 18.88
C ALA A 165 0.91 6.43 18.95
N ALA A 166 0.04 7.38 18.59
CA ALA A 166 -1.40 7.15 18.54
C ALA A 166 -1.79 6.15 17.44
N LEU A 167 -1.10 6.17 16.29
CA LEU A 167 -1.28 5.18 15.23
C LEU A 167 -0.96 3.76 15.72
N LEU A 168 0.15 3.59 16.46
CA LEU A 168 0.52 2.31 17.07
C LEU A 168 -0.50 1.88 18.14
N GLU A 169 -0.94 2.81 18.98
CA GLU A 169 -1.88 2.55 20.07
C GLU A 169 -3.28 2.14 19.54
N ALA A 170 -3.72 2.71 18.43
CA ALA A 170 -5.00 2.41 17.80
C ALA A 170 -5.13 0.93 17.42
N SER A 171 -4.05 0.33 16.88
CA SER A 171 -4.03 -1.10 16.52
C SER A 171 -4.12 -2.03 17.72
N GLN A 172 -3.68 -1.57 18.91
CA GLN A 172 -3.66 -2.37 20.14
C GLN A 172 -4.98 -2.29 20.93
N ARG A 173 -5.74 -1.20 20.75
CA ARG A 173 -6.97 -0.92 21.52
C ARG A 173 -8.26 -1.42 20.87
N ASN A 174 -8.24 -1.69 19.59
CA ASN A 174 -9.45 -2.14 18.90
C ASN A 174 -9.58 -3.67 19.00
N PRO A 175 -10.55 -4.21 19.78
CA PRO A 175 -10.72 -5.64 19.96
C PRO A 175 -11.06 -6.36 18.64
N GLU A 176 -11.88 -5.77 17.76
CA GLU A 176 -12.26 -6.38 16.48
C GLU A 176 -11.06 -6.52 15.56
N VAL A 177 -10.22 -5.49 15.49
CA VAL A 177 -8.98 -5.50 14.72
C VAL A 177 -7.99 -6.49 15.32
N ARG A 178 -7.93 -6.60 16.65
CA ARG A 178 -7.10 -7.59 17.34
C ARG A 178 -7.57 -9.01 17.06
N ASP A 179 -8.86 -9.27 17.09
CA ASP A 179 -9.43 -10.59 16.83
C ASP A 179 -9.18 -10.99 15.37
N LEU A 180 -9.41 -10.09 14.42
CA LEU A 180 -9.06 -10.29 13.01
C LEU A 180 -7.56 -10.61 12.84
N MET A 181 -6.67 -9.95 13.58
CA MET A 181 -5.23 -10.23 13.57
C MET A 181 -4.90 -11.61 14.13
N LEU A 182 -5.57 -12.03 15.19
CA LEU A 182 -5.39 -13.36 15.80
C LEU A 182 -5.87 -14.45 14.85
N ASP A 183 -7.03 -14.27 14.22
CA ASP A 183 -7.58 -15.22 13.26
C ASP A 183 -6.67 -15.33 12.02
N THR A 184 -6.17 -14.21 11.50
CA THR A 184 -5.23 -14.21 10.38
C THR A 184 -3.93 -14.91 10.74
N ARG A 185 -3.40 -14.70 11.94
CA ARG A 185 -2.18 -15.38 12.42
C ARG A 185 -2.41 -16.89 12.64
N ALA A 186 -3.57 -17.28 13.15
CA ALA A 186 -3.95 -18.66 13.30
C ALA A 186 -4.05 -19.37 11.95
N PHE A 187 -4.73 -18.75 10.99
CA PHE A 187 -4.84 -19.22 9.61
C PHE A 187 -3.47 -19.42 8.95
N LEU A 188 -2.58 -18.41 9.04
CA LEU A 188 -1.24 -18.49 8.45
C LEU A 188 -0.33 -19.54 9.11
N ARG A 189 -0.57 -19.90 10.38
CA ARG A 189 0.14 -20.98 11.06
C ARG A 189 -0.45 -22.37 10.78
N GLY A 190 -1.60 -22.44 10.14
CA GLY A 190 -2.31 -23.70 9.92
C GLY A 190 -2.84 -24.32 11.23
N ASP A 191 -3.08 -23.51 12.26
CA ASP A 191 -3.70 -23.95 13.49
C ASP A 191 -5.15 -24.37 13.17
N PRO A 192 -5.61 -25.56 13.57
CA PRO A 192 -6.98 -25.97 13.33
C PRO A 192 -7.92 -25.00 14.06
N GLU A 193 -8.97 -24.55 13.33
CA GLU A 193 -10.05 -23.77 13.92
C GLU A 193 -10.50 -24.44 15.22
N THR A 194 -10.33 -23.75 16.32
CA THR A 194 -11.00 -24.10 17.57
C THR A 194 -12.46 -23.65 17.40
N ASP A 195 -13.27 -24.53 16.83
CA ASP A 195 -14.73 -24.40 16.83
C ASP A 195 -15.21 -24.25 18.29
N PRO A 196 -16.12 -23.27 18.57
CA PRO A 196 -16.59 -22.97 19.93
C PRO A 196 -17.45 -24.06 20.56
#